data_92bf0a6262bcc0ca122ebe8a6352cdf9
#
_entry.id   92bf0a6262bcc0ca122ebe8a6352cdf9
#
_cell.length_a   1.000
_cell.length_b   1.000
_cell.length_c   1.000
_cell.angle_alpha   90.00
_cell.angle_beta   90.00
_cell.angle_gamma   90.00
#
_symmetry.space_group_name_H-M   'P 1'
#
loop_
_entity.id
_entity.type
_entity.pdbx_description
1 polymer ?
#
loop_
_entity_poly.entity_id
_entity_poly.type
_entity_poly.pdbx_seq_one_letter_code
_entity_poly.pdbx_strand_id
1 'polypeptide(L)'
;MIVEAADNALLDFTARTSKLNGDITIADTATAKISLLDGLDLTGRILGPADVIVDQGGRWTLSGDSNTGNLTLGAGSNIFLGAAGTAAYPQLTVNGNYTGNGGTLHFNTVLAGDDAASSRVHVTGNTSGTTQVTVNNIAGAGAQTVNGIPLMQVDGASNGHLALQGRAIGGMYEYFLRKGTPGATNGNWYLTSAYTGNPCDINPSLPECAPVDPVDPVDPVDPVDPVNPVDPVPVLRPEPGAYLANQAAAVQMFQLRRHDRGEPGFDRARIGTWVRAGRDQLQANVAGQVDARTHINTLQLGSDVWRWGDGRGQVGVMLGTGEATTQAVSTLSGYGTRGKVKGKSAGVYLGWVQDAQSSAGLYVDGWLQAARFDNEVQGEGIARETYDSRTRSASLEAGYAWAIRSSEASTLYLQPQAQLTWTDYDGDSLIENNGTTVEDGRGGGLNSRLGVRLFGQGTLQGNRVQPFLAANWLRGQRDEAMRFNSESLSAKTPENRYEVQAGAQLQLGQRWSAWGDLRVQRGDSGYRNHGAQVGLRAAW
;
A
#
# COMPACT_ATOMS: atom_id res chain seq x y z
N MET A 1 -13.15 -46.65 -6.59
CA MET A 1 -12.16 -47.15 -7.56
C MET A 1 -12.75 -47.01 -8.97
N ILE A 2 -11.95 -46.45 -9.90
CA ILE A 2 -12.34 -46.31 -11.33
C ILE A 2 -11.72 -47.41 -12.14
N VAL A 3 -10.41 -47.66 -11.95
CA VAL A 3 -9.62 -48.64 -12.67
C VAL A 3 -8.63 -49.30 -11.69
N GLU A 4 -8.42 -50.60 -11.88
CA GLU A 4 -7.38 -51.33 -11.19
C GLU A 4 -6.61 -52.18 -12.21
N ALA A 5 -5.27 -52.08 -12.18
CA ALA A 5 -4.39 -52.97 -12.94
C ALA A 5 -3.68 -53.91 -11.96
N ALA A 6 -3.94 -55.22 -12.10
CA ALA A 6 -3.31 -56.26 -11.29
C ALA A 6 -1.85 -56.49 -11.71
N ASP A 7 -1.14 -57.32 -10.93
CA ASP A 7 0.24 -57.69 -11.19
C ASP A 7 0.46 -58.21 -12.63
N ASN A 8 1.55 -57.73 -13.26
CA ASN A 8 1.93 -58.02 -14.65
C ASN A 8 0.90 -57.63 -15.70
N ALA A 9 -0.12 -56.83 -15.38
CA ALA A 9 -1.09 -56.32 -16.34
C ALA A 9 -0.47 -55.26 -17.27
N LEU A 10 -1.01 -55.16 -18.49
CA LEU A 10 -0.76 -54.06 -19.39
C LEU A 10 -2.04 -53.22 -19.47
N LEU A 11 -1.97 -51.96 -19.11
CA LEU A 11 -3.11 -51.03 -19.12
C LEU A 11 -2.81 -49.85 -20.00
N ASP A 12 -3.68 -49.55 -20.98
CA ASP A 12 -3.76 -48.26 -21.68
C ASP A 12 -5.15 -47.67 -21.41
N PHE A 13 -5.21 -46.72 -20.48
CA PHE A 13 -6.44 -46.05 -20.08
C PHE A 13 -6.46 -44.63 -20.61
N THR A 14 -7.36 -44.36 -21.54
CA THR A 14 -7.60 -43.03 -22.07
C THR A 14 -9.01 -42.57 -21.75
N ALA A 15 -9.14 -41.44 -21.06
CA ALA A 15 -10.42 -40.82 -20.74
C ALA A 15 -10.49 -39.40 -21.31
N ARG A 16 -11.68 -39.07 -21.85
CA ARG A 16 -11.96 -37.80 -22.56
C ARG A 16 -13.32 -37.26 -22.15
N THR A 17 -13.47 -35.94 -22.09
CA THR A 17 -14.75 -35.22 -21.99
C THR A 17 -15.72 -35.79 -20.94
N SER A 18 -15.23 -36.26 -19.83
CA SER A 18 -16.00 -36.94 -18.79
C SER A 18 -15.61 -36.41 -17.39
N LYS A 19 -16.47 -36.69 -16.42
CA LYS A 19 -16.14 -36.49 -14.99
C LYS A 19 -16.00 -37.84 -14.33
N LEU A 20 -14.85 -38.06 -13.73
CA LEU A 20 -14.51 -39.28 -13.02
C LEU A 20 -14.25 -38.96 -11.55
N ASN A 21 -14.82 -39.77 -10.65
CA ASN A 21 -14.61 -39.62 -9.21
C ASN A 21 -14.24 -40.99 -8.62
N GLY A 22 -13.04 -41.07 -8.10
CA GLY A 22 -12.48 -42.30 -7.50
C GLY A 22 -11.02 -42.48 -7.89
N ASP A 23 -10.42 -43.54 -7.36
CA ASP A 23 -9.00 -43.82 -7.49
C ASP A 23 -8.71 -44.76 -8.67
N ILE A 24 -7.51 -44.62 -9.23
CA ILE A 24 -6.89 -45.51 -10.20
C ILE A 24 -5.70 -46.18 -9.50
N THR A 25 -5.68 -47.50 -9.42
CA THR A 25 -4.64 -48.27 -8.71
C THR A 25 -3.92 -49.17 -9.69
N ILE A 26 -2.60 -49.12 -9.68
CA ILE A 26 -1.72 -49.85 -10.58
C ILE A 26 -0.75 -50.66 -9.70
N ALA A 27 -0.73 -51.98 -9.83
CA ALA A 27 0.21 -52.83 -9.14
C ALA A 27 1.66 -52.52 -9.58
N ASP A 28 2.62 -52.68 -8.68
CA ASP A 28 4.05 -52.34 -8.91
C ASP A 28 4.69 -53.05 -10.11
N THR A 29 4.20 -54.24 -10.45
CA THR A 29 4.69 -55.06 -11.58
C THR A 29 3.92 -54.80 -12.89
N ALA A 30 2.85 -54.00 -12.85
CA ALA A 30 2.06 -53.67 -14.06
C ALA A 30 2.72 -52.55 -14.86
N THR A 31 2.50 -52.57 -16.17
CA THR A 31 2.86 -51.48 -17.07
C THR A 31 1.60 -50.73 -17.42
N ALA A 32 1.54 -49.43 -17.08
CA ALA A 32 0.33 -48.65 -17.29
C ALA A 32 0.64 -47.31 -17.93
N LYS A 33 -0.26 -46.90 -18.84
CA LYS A 33 -0.35 -45.55 -19.38
C LYS A 33 -1.75 -45.00 -19.11
N ILE A 34 -1.81 -43.78 -18.57
CA ILE A 34 -3.04 -43.09 -18.24
C ILE A 34 -3.04 -41.76 -19.00
N SER A 35 -4.05 -41.53 -19.82
CA SER A 35 -4.21 -40.30 -20.60
C SER A 35 -5.51 -39.61 -20.24
N LEU A 36 -5.40 -38.41 -19.64
CA LEU A 36 -6.51 -37.54 -19.22
C LEU A 36 -6.60 -36.37 -20.18
N LEU A 37 -7.52 -36.41 -21.14
CA LEU A 37 -7.52 -35.56 -22.32
C LEU A 37 -8.88 -34.86 -22.53
N ASP A 38 -8.90 -33.84 -23.43
CA ASP A 38 -10.11 -33.21 -23.98
C ASP A 38 -11.11 -32.71 -22.91
N GLY A 39 -10.59 -31.99 -21.90
CA GLY A 39 -11.42 -31.43 -20.85
C GLY A 39 -11.95 -32.47 -19.84
N LEU A 40 -11.33 -33.65 -19.75
CA LEU A 40 -11.62 -34.61 -18.68
C LEU A 40 -11.40 -33.98 -17.30
N ASP A 41 -12.28 -34.29 -16.34
CA ASP A 41 -12.17 -33.88 -14.94
C ASP A 41 -12.11 -35.13 -14.04
N LEU A 42 -10.91 -35.46 -13.56
CA LEU A 42 -10.67 -36.52 -12.60
C LEU A 42 -10.55 -35.96 -11.19
N THR A 43 -11.35 -36.46 -10.26
CA THR A 43 -11.15 -36.26 -8.82
C THR A 43 -10.85 -37.60 -8.18
N GLY A 44 -9.61 -37.77 -7.69
CA GLY A 44 -9.17 -39.05 -7.10
C GLY A 44 -7.66 -39.15 -7.03
N ARG A 45 -7.19 -40.28 -6.57
CA ARG A 45 -5.75 -40.60 -6.51
C ARG A 45 -5.35 -41.46 -7.71
N ILE A 46 -4.13 -41.30 -8.16
CA ILE A 46 -3.47 -42.27 -9.03
C ILE A 46 -2.36 -42.92 -8.17
N LEU A 47 -2.36 -44.23 -8.06
CA LEU A 47 -1.46 -44.98 -7.19
C LEU A 47 -0.75 -46.07 -8.01
N GLY A 48 0.56 -46.00 -8.12
CA GLY A 48 1.41 -46.96 -8.81
C GLY A 48 2.21 -46.37 -9.99
N PRO A 49 3.04 -47.19 -10.65
CA PRO A 49 4.08 -46.74 -11.58
C PRO A 49 3.55 -46.44 -13.02
N ALA A 50 2.36 -45.84 -13.13
CA ALA A 50 1.79 -45.46 -14.43
C ALA A 50 2.45 -44.23 -15.04
N ASP A 51 2.70 -44.26 -16.34
CA ASP A 51 2.99 -43.05 -17.12
C ASP A 51 1.69 -42.24 -17.31
N VAL A 52 1.65 -40.99 -16.80
CA VAL A 52 0.48 -40.15 -16.79
C VAL A 52 0.64 -38.97 -17.73
N ILE A 53 -0.34 -38.74 -18.57
CA ILE A 53 -0.45 -37.58 -19.46
C ILE A 53 -1.72 -36.83 -19.12
N VAL A 54 -1.60 -35.57 -18.73
CA VAL A 54 -2.72 -34.63 -18.55
C VAL A 54 -2.58 -33.56 -19.62
N ASP A 55 -3.43 -33.58 -20.64
CA ASP A 55 -3.28 -32.70 -21.81
C ASP A 55 -4.64 -32.30 -22.39
N GLN A 56 -4.63 -31.38 -23.38
CA GLN A 56 -5.83 -30.93 -24.11
C GLN A 56 -6.94 -30.45 -23.15
N GLY A 57 -6.59 -29.68 -22.12
CA GLY A 57 -7.55 -29.18 -21.15
C GLY A 57 -7.95 -30.18 -20.06
N GLY A 58 -7.27 -31.32 -19.96
CA GLY A 58 -7.48 -32.31 -18.89
C GLY A 58 -7.24 -31.69 -17.52
N ARG A 59 -8.02 -32.17 -16.55
CA ARG A 59 -7.99 -31.71 -15.17
C ARG A 59 -7.88 -32.89 -14.22
N TRP A 60 -6.92 -32.84 -13.30
CA TRP A 60 -6.78 -33.82 -12.23
C TRP A 60 -6.74 -33.12 -10.87
N THR A 61 -7.69 -33.43 -10.00
CA THR A 61 -7.74 -32.98 -8.62
C THR A 61 -7.39 -34.13 -7.69
N LEU A 62 -6.28 -34.03 -6.98
CA LEU A 62 -5.85 -35.02 -6.02
C LEU A 62 -6.78 -35.01 -4.81
N SER A 63 -7.36 -36.15 -4.46
CA SER A 63 -8.13 -36.34 -3.22
C SER A 63 -7.27 -36.80 -2.03
N GLY A 64 -6.01 -37.07 -2.27
CA GLY A 64 -5.00 -37.51 -1.29
C GLY A 64 -3.67 -37.76 -1.99
N ASP A 65 -2.68 -38.23 -1.24
CA ASP A 65 -1.35 -38.53 -1.77
C ASP A 65 -1.45 -39.49 -2.96
N SER A 66 -0.68 -39.16 -3.99
CA SER A 66 -0.68 -39.85 -5.27
C SER A 66 0.74 -40.11 -5.74
N ASN A 67 0.94 -41.19 -6.49
CA ASN A 67 2.23 -41.50 -7.10
C ASN A 67 2.07 -41.99 -8.54
N THR A 68 3.01 -41.61 -9.39
CA THR A 68 3.04 -41.95 -10.82
C THR A 68 4.43 -42.42 -11.22
N GLY A 69 4.57 -43.02 -12.41
CA GLY A 69 5.84 -43.17 -13.12
C GLY A 69 6.27 -41.82 -13.71
N ASN A 70 6.32 -41.69 -15.04
CA ASN A 70 6.51 -40.38 -15.67
C ASN A 70 5.22 -39.55 -15.65
N LEU A 71 5.37 -38.22 -15.61
CA LEU A 71 4.23 -37.30 -15.68
C LEU A 71 4.47 -36.23 -16.74
N THR A 72 3.50 -36.07 -17.65
CA THR A 72 3.47 -34.98 -18.63
C THR A 72 2.25 -34.11 -18.40
N LEU A 73 2.47 -32.78 -18.27
CA LEU A 73 1.42 -31.79 -18.07
C LEU A 73 1.40 -30.80 -19.25
N GLY A 74 0.40 -30.97 -20.14
CA GLY A 74 0.25 -30.20 -21.38
C GLY A 74 -0.41 -28.85 -21.20
N ALA A 75 -0.30 -28.01 -22.22
CA ALA A 75 -0.83 -26.64 -22.23
C ALA A 75 -2.35 -26.62 -22.00
N GLY A 76 -2.81 -25.67 -21.18
CA GLY A 76 -4.22 -25.51 -20.82
C GLY A 76 -4.76 -26.55 -19.86
N SER A 77 -3.94 -27.55 -19.48
CA SER A 77 -4.30 -28.61 -18.52
C SER A 77 -3.91 -28.27 -17.11
N ASN A 78 -4.56 -28.88 -16.13
CA ASN A 78 -4.46 -28.46 -14.74
C ASN A 78 -4.33 -29.65 -13.80
N ILE A 79 -3.41 -29.59 -12.85
CA ILE A 79 -3.32 -30.52 -11.72
C ILE A 79 -3.53 -29.71 -10.43
N PHE A 80 -4.59 -30.04 -9.68
CA PHE A 80 -4.90 -29.46 -8.39
C PHE A 80 -4.37 -30.37 -7.27
N LEU A 81 -3.40 -29.89 -6.52
CA LEU A 81 -2.84 -30.60 -5.38
C LEU A 81 -3.73 -30.38 -4.15
N GLY A 82 -4.90 -31.05 -4.15
CA GLY A 82 -6.01 -30.85 -3.25
C GLY A 82 -7.11 -29.97 -3.84
N ALA A 83 -8.34 -30.14 -3.37
CA ALA A 83 -9.45 -29.30 -3.77
C ALA A 83 -9.19 -27.84 -3.35
N ALA A 84 -9.47 -26.90 -4.24
CA ALA A 84 -9.24 -25.49 -3.97
C ALA A 84 -10.02 -25.01 -2.73
N GLY A 85 -9.35 -24.22 -1.87
CA GLY A 85 -9.95 -23.68 -0.64
C GLY A 85 -10.12 -24.67 0.50
N THR A 86 -9.59 -25.88 0.39
CA THR A 86 -9.60 -26.88 1.46
C THR A 86 -8.24 -26.96 2.16
N ALA A 87 -8.23 -27.29 3.46
CA ALA A 87 -7.01 -27.55 4.22
C ALA A 87 -6.48 -28.98 3.95
N ALA A 88 -6.41 -29.35 2.67
CA ALA A 88 -5.83 -30.60 2.21
C ALA A 88 -4.52 -30.30 1.47
N TYR A 89 -3.45 -30.97 1.89
CA TYR A 89 -2.09 -30.74 1.39
C TYR A 89 -1.47 -32.05 0.88
N PRO A 90 -2.06 -32.68 -0.16
CA PRO A 90 -1.54 -33.94 -0.67
C PRO A 90 -0.17 -33.76 -1.32
N GLN A 91 0.61 -34.83 -1.31
CA GLN A 91 1.85 -34.97 -2.03
C GLN A 91 1.62 -35.75 -3.33
N LEU A 92 2.15 -35.23 -4.44
CA LEU A 92 2.27 -35.94 -5.70
C LEU A 92 3.73 -36.41 -5.87
N THR A 93 3.97 -37.71 -5.84
CA THR A 93 5.28 -38.29 -6.12
C THR A 93 5.35 -38.74 -7.58
N VAL A 94 6.31 -38.24 -8.33
CA VAL A 94 6.64 -38.66 -9.70
C VAL A 94 7.90 -39.50 -9.62
N ASN A 95 7.77 -40.84 -9.65
CA ASN A 95 8.89 -41.79 -9.54
C ASN A 95 9.78 -41.83 -10.81
N GLY A 96 9.41 -41.12 -11.86
CA GLY A 96 10.14 -40.95 -13.08
C GLY A 96 10.42 -39.47 -13.38
N ASN A 97 10.34 -39.11 -14.63
CA ASN A 97 10.56 -37.73 -15.10
C ASN A 97 9.25 -36.93 -15.13
N TYR A 98 9.38 -35.63 -14.86
CA TYR A 98 8.32 -34.67 -15.03
C TYR A 98 8.57 -33.76 -16.23
N THR A 99 7.60 -33.67 -17.13
CA THR A 99 7.67 -32.78 -18.30
C THR A 99 6.52 -31.77 -18.26
N GLY A 100 6.86 -30.49 -18.07
CA GLY A 100 5.92 -29.39 -18.16
C GLY A 100 5.88 -28.83 -19.59
N ASN A 101 4.70 -28.90 -20.22
CA ASN A 101 4.47 -28.36 -21.57
C ASN A 101 3.47 -27.20 -21.55
N GLY A 102 3.58 -26.29 -20.53
CA GLY A 102 2.73 -25.10 -20.40
C GLY A 102 1.43 -25.31 -19.63
N GLY A 103 1.25 -26.45 -18.97
CA GLY A 103 0.14 -26.66 -18.05
C GLY A 103 0.36 -26.03 -16.66
N THR A 104 -0.66 -26.11 -15.79
CA THR A 104 -0.67 -25.44 -14.49
C THR A 104 -0.75 -26.42 -13.32
N LEU A 105 0.13 -26.25 -12.34
CA LEU A 105 0.05 -26.86 -11.01
C LEU A 105 -0.58 -25.88 -10.03
N HIS A 106 -1.62 -26.31 -9.32
CA HIS A 106 -2.32 -25.53 -8.32
C HIS A 106 -1.99 -26.06 -6.93
N PHE A 107 -1.32 -25.26 -6.11
CA PHE A 107 -0.90 -25.61 -4.75
C PHE A 107 -1.87 -25.03 -3.72
N ASN A 108 -2.25 -25.83 -2.73
CA ASN A 108 -2.83 -25.34 -1.48
C ASN A 108 -1.69 -25.13 -0.48
N THR A 109 -1.56 -23.94 0.06
CA THR A 109 -0.43 -23.57 0.91
C THR A 109 -0.91 -22.64 2.02
N VAL A 110 -0.50 -22.88 3.24
CA VAL A 110 -0.58 -21.90 4.32
C VAL A 110 0.57 -20.90 4.08
N LEU A 111 0.28 -19.69 3.64
CA LEU A 111 1.31 -18.68 3.45
C LEU A 111 1.77 -18.17 4.82
N ALA A 112 2.87 -18.71 5.33
CA ALA A 112 3.48 -18.40 6.62
C ALA A 112 5.02 -18.55 6.52
N GLY A 113 5.71 -18.91 7.60
CA GLY A 113 7.15 -19.21 7.59
C GLY A 113 7.49 -20.54 6.89
N ASP A 114 8.75 -20.91 6.92
CA ASP A 114 9.33 -22.07 6.19
C ASP A 114 8.63 -23.41 6.44
N ASP A 115 8.17 -23.63 7.67
CA ASP A 115 7.52 -24.90 8.09
C ASP A 115 6.01 -24.95 7.80
N ALA A 116 5.51 -24.02 7.01
CA ALA A 116 4.09 -23.93 6.70
C ALA A 116 3.59 -25.16 5.94
N ALA A 117 2.36 -25.58 6.28
CA ALA A 117 1.72 -26.67 5.56
C ALA A 117 1.48 -26.28 4.09
N SER A 118 1.89 -27.17 3.18
CA SER A 118 1.74 -26.99 1.75
C SER A 118 1.58 -28.34 1.06
N SER A 119 0.76 -28.38 0.03
CA SER A 119 0.82 -29.47 -0.93
C SER A 119 2.17 -29.45 -1.66
N ARG A 120 2.65 -30.62 -2.10
CA ARG A 120 4.00 -30.75 -2.65
C ARG A 120 4.04 -31.67 -3.86
N VAL A 121 5.04 -31.42 -4.71
CA VAL A 121 5.42 -32.35 -5.78
C VAL A 121 6.83 -32.86 -5.46
N HIS A 122 7.04 -34.17 -5.52
CA HIS A 122 8.37 -34.78 -5.40
C HIS A 122 8.68 -35.55 -6.68
N VAL A 123 9.70 -35.14 -7.41
CA VAL A 123 10.17 -35.77 -8.65
C VAL A 123 11.48 -36.48 -8.36
N THR A 124 11.51 -37.81 -8.44
CA THR A 124 12.73 -38.58 -8.21
C THR A 124 13.67 -38.58 -9.43
N GLY A 125 13.10 -38.40 -10.62
CA GLY A 125 13.85 -38.24 -11.88
C GLY A 125 14.15 -36.78 -12.21
N ASN A 126 14.19 -36.49 -13.52
CA ASN A 126 14.52 -35.16 -14.04
C ASN A 126 13.26 -34.35 -14.31
N THR A 127 13.40 -33.01 -14.29
CA THR A 127 12.37 -32.10 -14.78
C THR A 127 12.78 -31.41 -16.08
N SER A 128 11.79 -31.11 -16.95
CA SER A 128 11.98 -30.40 -18.20
C SER A 128 10.77 -29.54 -18.58
N GLY A 129 10.99 -28.60 -19.52
CA GLY A 129 9.93 -27.74 -20.05
C GLY A 129 9.49 -26.64 -19.09
N THR A 130 8.28 -26.10 -19.32
CA THR A 130 7.73 -24.96 -18.54
C THR A 130 6.40 -25.32 -17.91
N THR A 131 6.20 -24.96 -16.66
CA THR A 131 4.95 -25.17 -15.90
C THR A 131 4.52 -23.88 -15.23
N GLN A 132 3.23 -23.55 -15.34
CA GLN A 132 2.63 -22.47 -14.57
C GLN A 132 2.30 -22.98 -13.15
N VAL A 133 2.44 -22.11 -12.17
CA VAL A 133 2.14 -22.40 -10.76
C VAL A 133 1.16 -21.38 -10.24
N THR A 134 0.09 -21.83 -9.60
CA THR A 134 -0.77 -20.96 -8.79
C THR A 134 -0.76 -21.41 -7.34
N VAL A 135 -0.95 -20.47 -6.43
CA VAL A 135 -0.94 -20.73 -4.99
C VAL A 135 -2.24 -20.23 -4.38
N ASN A 136 -2.96 -21.13 -3.72
CA ASN A 136 -4.13 -20.78 -2.91
C ASN A 136 -3.66 -20.66 -1.45
N ASN A 137 -3.79 -19.46 -0.88
CA ASN A 137 -3.54 -19.26 0.55
C ASN A 137 -4.66 -19.90 1.38
N ILE A 138 -4.33 -20.91 2.16
CA ILE A 138 -5.27 -21.61 3.04
C ILE A 138 -5.09 -21.07 4.47
N ALA A 139 -5.77 -19.97 4.76
CA ALA A 139 -5.76 -19.30 6.06
C ALA A 139 -4.35 -18.91 6.59
N GLY A 140 -3.37 -18.76 5.71
CA GLY A 140 -2.03 -18.29 6.09
C GLY A 140 -2.06 -16.80 6.43
N ALA A 141 -1.54 -16.44 7.61
CA ALA A 141 -1.50 -15.08 8.10
C ALA A 141 -0.35 -14.24 7.49
N GLY A 142 0.54 -14.86 6.72
CA GLY A 142 1.77 -14.26 6.23
C GLY A 142 2.87 -14.26 7.29
N ALA A 143 4.09 -14.51 6.87
CA ALA A 143 5.29 -14.32 7.68
C ALA A 143 6.52 -14.20 6.78
N GLN A 144 7.60 -13.66 7.32
CA GLN A 144 8.89 -13.70 6.65
C GLN A 144 9.43 -15.14 6.61
N THR A 145 9.85 -15.58 5.44
CA THR A 145 10.57 -16.85 5.28
C THR A 145 12.08 -16.65 5.42
N VAL A 146 12.81 -17.71 5.71
CA VAL A 146 14.27 -17.77 5.70
C VAL A 146 14.76 -18.57 4.50
N ASN A 147 14.29 -19.83 4.38
CA ASN A 147 14.62 -20.72 3.26
C ASN A 147 13.48 -20.78 2.22
N GLY A 148 12.25 -20.54 2.66
CA GLY A 148 11.05 -20.63 1.86
C GLY A 148 10.23 -21.90 2.09
N ILE A 149 8.97 -21.87 1.67
CA ILE A 149 8.02 -22.99 1.76
C ILE A 149 8.27 -23.92 0.56
N PRO A 150 8.65 -25.17 0.74
CA PRO A 150 8.96 -26.08 -0.37
C PRO A 150 7.68 -26.46 -1.13
N LEU A 151 7.69 -26.28 -2.47
CA LEU A 151 6.61 -26.69 -3.38
C LEU A 151 6.98 -27.88 -4.23
N MET A 152 8.19 -27.91 -4.81
CA MET A 152 8.65 -29.00 -5.65
C MET A 152 10.07 -29.41 -5.27
N GLN A 153 10.24 -30.67 -4.92
CA GLN A 153 11.53 -31.30 -4.72
C GLN A 153 11.91 -32.08 -5.97
N VAL A 154 13.19 -32.00 -6.41
CA VAL A 154 13.73 -32.67 -7.58
C VAL A 154 15.04 -33.36 -7.19
N ASP A 155 15.08 -34.68 -7.26
CA ASP A 155 16.28 -35.47 -6.90
C ASP A 155 17.25 -35.55 -8.08
N GLY A 156 16.74 -35.52 -9.32
CA GLY A 156 17.52 -35.54 -10.53
C GLY A 156 17.88 -34.14 -11.08
N ALA A 157 18.10 -34.04 -12.38
CA ALA A 157 18.40 -32.76 -13.04
C ALA A 157 17.14 -31.89 -13.11
N SER A 158 17.17 -30.73 -12.44
CA SER A 158 16.06 -29.77 -12.43
C SER A 158 16.19 -28.77 -13.58
N ASN A 159 15.90 -29.22 -14.80
CA ASN A 159 15.95 -28.39 -16.01
C ASN A 159 14.60 -27.73 -16.36
N GLY A 160 13.52 -28.14 -15.67
CA GLY A 160 12.21 -27.53 -15.79
C GLY A 160 12.19 -26.11 -15.21
N HIS A 161 11.35 -25.24 -15.79
CA HIS A 161 11.09 -23.90 -15.32
C HIS A 161 9.66 -23.79 -14.77
N LEU A 162 9.54 -23.32 -13.52
CA LEU A 162 8.27 -23.03 -12.90
C LEU A 162 8.07 -21.53 -12.85
N ALA A 163 6.89 -21.05 -13.29
CA ALA A 163 6.53 -19.64 -13.28
C ALA A 163 5.27 -19.41 -12.45
N LEU A 164 5.35 -18.54 -11.45
CA LEU A 164 4.19 -18.15 -10.64
C LEU A 164 3.21 -17.35 -11.48
N GLN A 165 1.96 -17.79 -11.52
CA GLN A 165 0.86 -17.12 -12.20
C GLN A 165 -0.02 -16.42 -11.16
N GLY A 166 -0.16 -15.10 -11.31
CA GLY A 166 -0.82 -14.27 -10.32
C GLY A 166 0.08 -13.96 -9.12
N ARG A 167 -0.53 -13.56 -8.02
CA ARG A 167 0.16 -13.15 -6.79
C ARG A 167 -0.10 -14.13 -5.66
N ALA A 168 0.91 -14.41 -4.85
CA ALA A 168 0.79 -15.20 -3.63
C ALA A 168 0.96 -14.25 -2.43
N ILE A 169 -0.13 -13.98 -1.71
CA ILE A 169 -0.21 -12.94 -0.69
C ILE A 169 -0.69 -13.53 0.63
N GLY A 170 0.02 -13.22 1.72
CA GLY A 170 -0.39 -13.53 3.09
C GLY A 170 -0.05 -12.38 4.03
N GLY A 171 -1.05 -11.85 4.74
CA GLY A 171 -0.86 -10.68 5.61
C GLY A 171 -0.29 -9.48 4.85
N MET A 172 0.81 -8.93 5.30
CA MET A 172 1.51 -7.84 4.62
C MET A 172 2.59 -8.31 3.64
N TYR A 173 2.77 -9.62 3.47
CA TYR A 173 3.86 -10.21 2.68
C TYR A 173 3.43 -10.58 1.27
N GLU A 174 4.37 -10.42 0.32
CA GLU A 174 4.33 -10.96 -1.03
C GLU A 174 5.26 -12.17 -1.11
N TYR A 175 4.80 -13.28 -1.68
CA TYR A 175 5.59 -14.49 -1.87
C TYR A 175 5.93 -14.68 -3.34
N PHE A 176 7.17 -15.11 -3.60
CA PHE A 176 7.71 -15.36 -4.92
C PHE A 176 8.14 -16.81 -5.05
N LEU A 177 8.10 -17.32 -6.26
CA LEU A 177 8.61 -18.64 -6.58
C LEU A 177 10.11 -18.54 -6.89
N ARG A 178 10.92 -19.28 -6.14
CA ARG A 178 12.37 -19.30 -6.26
C ARG A 178 12.89 -20.73 -6.43
N LYS A 179 13.91 -20.89 -7.27
CA LYS A 179 14.70 -22.13 -7.38
C LYS A 179 15.89 -22.05 -6.43
N GLY A 180 16.04 -23.06 -5.56
CA GLY A 180 17.05 -23.09 -4.49
C GLY A 180 16.69 -22.23 -3.27
N THR A 181 17.48 -22.37 -2.21
CA THR A 181 17.39 -21.54 -1.01
C THR A 181 18.46 -20.44 -1.02
N PRO A 182 18.37 -19.41 -0.17
CA PRO A 182 19.39 -18.36 -0.07
C PRO A 182 20.82 -18.88 0.18
N GLY A 183 20.96 -20.02 0.86
CA GLY A 183 22.25 -20.61 1.20
C GLY A 183 22.67 -21.80 0.33
N ALA A 184 21.81 -22.32 -0.57
CA ALA A 184 22.09 -23.51 -1.37
C ALA A 184 21.38 -23.50 -2.72
N THR A 185 22.14 -23.62 -3.79
CA THR A 185 21.63 -23.80 -5.16
C THR A 185 21.24 -25.27 -5.37
N ASN A 186 20.17 -25.73 -4.68
CA ASN A 186 19.58 -27.03 -4.97
C ASN A 186 18.58 -26.92 -6.14
N GLY A 187 18.15 -28.05 -6.70
CA GLY A 187 17.20 -28.09 -7.81
C GLY A 187 15.74 -27.84 -7.41
N ASN A 188 15.44 -27.63 -6.13
CA ASN A 188 14.10 -27.54 -5.59
C ASN A 188 13.49 -26.15 -5.77
N TRP A 189 12.17 -26.08 -5.71
CA TRP A 189 11.41 -24.85 -5.85
C TRP A 189 10.67 -24.50 -4.57
N TYR A 190 10.76 -23.23 -4.17
CA TYR A 190 10.24 -22.72 -2.91
C TYR A 190 9.42 -21.44 -3.15
N LEU A 191 8.44 -21.20 -2.29
CA LEU A 191 7.84 -19.87 -2.11
C LEU A 191 8.63 -19.10 -1.05
N THR A 192 9.06 -17.90 -1.35
CA THR A 192 9.79 -17.04 -0.41
C THR A 192 9.15 -15.66 -0.30
N SER A 193 9.07 -15.15 0.92
CA SER A 193 8.64 -13.78 1.24
C SER A 193 9.80 -12.90 1.72
N ALA A 194 11.03 -13.32 1.48
CA ALA A 194 12.24 -12.60 1.83
C ALA A 194 13.27 -12.63 0.71
N TYR A 195 14.15 -11.63 0.69
CA TYR A 195 15.27 -11.56 -0.23
C TYR A 195 16.57 -11.20 0.49
N THR A 196 17.70 -11.56 -0.08
CA THR A 196 19.03 -11.40 0.49
C THR A 196 19.84 -10.27 -0.16
N GLY A 197 19.17 -9.18 -0.54
CA GLY A 197 19.83 -7.98 -1.04
C GLY A 197 19.95 -7.85 -2.56
N ASN A 198 19.63 -8.90 -3.34
CA ASN A 198 19.56 -8.80 -4.80
C ASN A 198 18.09 -8.74 -5.25
N PRO A 199 17.55 -7.58 -5.67
CA PRO A 199 16.16 -7.47 -6.12
C PRO A 199 15.86 -8.30 -7.36
N CYS A 200 16.88 -8.69 -8.13
CA CYS A 200 16.74 -9.54 -9.33
C CYS A 200 16.30 -10.96 -8.99
N ASP A 201 16.52 -11.42 -7.76
CA ASP A 201 16.00 -12.70 -7.28
C ASP A 201 14.48 -12.71 -7.16
N ILE A 202 13.86 -11.52 -7.09
CA ILE A 202 12.43 -11.31 -6.92
C ILE A 202 11.78 -10.89 -8.23
N ASN A 203 12.35 -9.90 -8.88
CA ASN A 203 11.87 -9.37 -10.14
C ASN A 203 13.02 -9.18 -11.14
N PRO A 204 13.30 -10.18 -11.95
CA PRO A 204 14.38 -10.11 -12.96
C PRO A 204 14.10 -9.09 -14.07
N SER A 205 12.89 -8.51 -14.13
CA SER A 205 12.54 -7.47 -15.11
C SER A 205 12.90 -6.05 -14.66
N LEU A 206 13.45 -5.88 -13.46
CA LEU A 206 13.95 -4.57 -13.03
C LEU A 206 15.09 -4.09 -13.95
N PRO A 207 15.19 -2.78 -14.21
CA PRO A 207 16.23 -2.23 -15.11
C PRO A 207 17.66 -2.62 -14.71
N GLU A 208 17.94 -2.70 -13.41
CA GLU A 208 19.23 -3.12 -12.85
C GLU A 208 19.53 -4.60 -13.04
N CYS A 209 18.55 -5.40 -13.43
CA CYS A 209 18.67 -6.85 -13.65
C CYS A 209 18.88 -7.22 -15.11
N ALA A 210 18.86 -6.23 -16.00
CA ALA A 210 19.18 -6.47 -17.42
C ALA A 210 20.60 -7.03 -17.56
N PRO A 211 20.83 -8.01 -18.45
CA PRO A 211 22.17 -8.47 -18.73
C PRO A 211 23.04 -7.28 -19.13
N VAL A 212 24.11 -7.03 -18.39
CA VAL A 212 25.12 -6.06 -18.82
C VAL A 212 25.85 -6.65 -20.02
N ASP A 213 25.91 -5.90 -21.12
CA ASP A 213 26.78 -6.25 -22.23
C ASP A 213 28.20 -6.50 -21.70
N PRO A 214 28.91 -7.53 -22.20
CA PRO A 214 30.26 -7.80 -21.76
C PRO A 214 31.12 -6.54 -21.99
N VAL A 215 31.44 -5.85 -20.90
CA VAL A 215 32.42 -4.78 -20.91
C VAL A 215 33.80 -5.39 -21.20
N ASP A 216 34.62 -4.65 -21.96
CA ASP A 216 36.01 -4.98 -22.17
C ASP A 216 36.70 -5.33 -20.84
N PRO A 217 37.66 -6.28 -20.83
CA PRO A 217 38.31 -6.72 -19.60
C PRO A 217 38.93 -5.52 -18.89
N VAL A 218 38.29 -5.15 -17.77
CA VAL A 218 38.86 -4.20 -16.81
C VAL A 218 39.97 -4.88 -16.03
N ASP A 219 41.01 -4.10 -15.68
CA ASP A 219 42.13 -4.52 -14.84
C ASP A 219 41.64 -5.28 -13.60
N PRO A 220 42.39 -6.27 -13.10
CA PRO A 220 42.00 -7.06 -11.93
C PRO A 220 41.67 -6.15 -10.75
N VAL A 221 40.40 -6.09 -10.38
CA VAL A 221 39.97 -5.45 -9.13
C VAL A 221 40.51 -6.25 -7.95
N ASP A 222 40.98 -5.54 -6.94
CA ASP A 222 41.37 -6.11 -5.66
C ASP A 222 40.26 -7.06 -5.14
N PRO A 223 40.64 -8.16 -4.45
CA PRO A 223 39.67 -9.09 -3.90
C PRO A 223 38.66 -8.33 -3.04
N VAL A 224 37.39 -8.36 -3.47
CA VAL A 224 36.30 -7.80 -2.64
C VAL A 224 36.26 -8.59 -1.35
N ASP A 225 36.30 -7.88 -0.21
CA ASP A 225 36.09 -8.49 1.10
C ASP A 225 34.85 -9.40 1.07
N PRO A 226 34.88 -10.55 1.73
CA PRO A 226 33.72 -11.44 1.76
C PRO A 226 32.51 -10.65 2.27
N VAL A 227 31.51 -10.50 1.39
CA VAL A 227 30.26 -9.83 1.73
C VAL A 227 29.66 -10.61 2.91
N ASN A 228 29.54 -9.95 4.07
CA ASN A 228 28.82 -10.53 5.19
C ASN A 228 27.44 -11.01 4.71
N PRO A 229 26.96 -12.19 5.15
CA PRO A 229 25.63 -12.63 4.80
C PRO A 229 24.63 -11.52 5.15
N VAL A 230 23.96 -10.98 4.14
CA VAL A 230 22.91 -9.98 4.35
C VAL A 230 21.72 -10.72 4.96
N ASP A 231 21.28 -10.30 6.14
CA ASP A 231 20.08 -10.85 6.76
C ASP A 231 18.89 -10.74 5.78
N PRO A 232 18.09 -11.80 5.63
CA PRO A 232 16.95 -11.76 4.74
C PRO A 232 15.97 -10.63 5.10
N VAL A 233 15.65 -9.79 4.15
CA VAL A 233 14.69 -8.68 4.31
C VAL A 233 13.31 -9.14 3.84
N PRO A 234 12.23 -8.90 4.61
CA PRO A 234 10.89 -9.26 4.19
C PRO A 234 10.48 -8.51 2.93
N VAL A 235 9.75 -9.17 2.05
CA VAL A 235 9.17 -8.53 0.86
C VAL A 235 7.73 -8.16 1.17
N LEU A 236 7.47 -6.85 1.19
CA LEU A 236 6.15 -6.31 1.48
C LEU A 236 5.36 -6.11 0.19
N ARG A 237 4.09 -6.51 0.23
CA ARG A 237 3.14 -6.13 -0.82
C ARG A 237 2.82 -4.62 -0.75
N PRO A 238 2.43 -3.96 -1.86
CA PRO A 238 2.24 -2.50 -1.85
C PRO A 238 0.96 -2.03 -1.14
N GLU A 239 -0.07 -2.86 -0.97
CA GLU A 239 -1.36 -2.48 -0.42
C GLU A 239 -1.30 -1.88 0.99
N PRO A 240 -0.49 -2.41 1.94
CA PRO A 240 -0.25 -1.76 3.23
C PRO A 240 0.18 -0.31 3.12
N GLY A 241 0.99 0.04 2.11
CA GLY A 241 1.37 1.42 1.82
C GLY A 241 0.18 2.30 1.43
N ALA A 242 -0.79 1.77 0.68
CA ALA A 242 -2.00 2.50 0.32
C ALA A 242 -2.95 2.68 1.52
N TYR A 243 -3.09 1.68 2.38
CA TYR A 243 -3.87 1.79 3.62
C TYR A 243 -3.31 2.90 4.54
N LEU A 244 -2.00 2.88 4.79
CA LEU A 244 -1.32 3.91 5.60
C LEU A 244 -1.41 5.30 4.96
N ALA A 245 -1.31 5.40 3.65
CA ALA A 245 -1.47 6.66 2.94
C ALA A 245 -2.93 7.19 3.00
N ASN A 246 -3.94 6.32 2.96
CA ASN A 246 -5.33 6.69 3.18
C ASN A 246 -5.54 7.24 4.59
N GLN A 247 -4.99 6.60 5.63
CA GLN A 247 -5.01 7.08 7.01
C GLN A 247 -4.36 8.46 7.13
N ALA A 248 -3.16 8.64 6.58
CA ALA A 248 -2.45 9.92 6.57
C ALA A 248 -3.25 11.02 5.85
N ALA A 249 -3.88 10.68 4.73
CA ALA A 249 -4.72 11.62 3.97
C ALA A 249 -5.97 12.03 4.77
N ALA A 250 -6.65 11.10 5.43
CA ALA A 250 -7.82 11.39 6.26
C ALA A 250 -7.47 12.33 7.43
N VAL A 251 -6.34 12.08 8.10
CA VAL A 251 -5.84 12.92 9.21
C VAL A 251 -5.50 14.34 8.74
N GLN A 252 -5.00 14.52 7.51
CA GLN A 252 -4.53 15.83 7.02
C GLN A 252 -5.58 16.62 6.26
N MET A 253 -6.58 15.97 5.67
CA MET A 253 -7.47 16.52 4.65
C MET A 253 -8.14 17.84 5.05
N PHE A 254 -8.62 17.96 6.28
CA PHE A 254 -9.40 19.11 6.73
C PHE A 254 -8.68 20.00 7.75
N GLN A 255 -7.37 19.88 7.89
CA GLN A 255 -6.59 20.72 8.81
C GLN A 255 -6.61 22.19 8.38
N LEU A 256 -6.73 23.09 9.36
CA LEU A 256 -6.84 24.52 9.15
C LEU A 256 -5.92 25.30 10.07
N ARG A 257 -5.42 26.42 9.56
CA ARG A 257 -4.78 27.49 10.31
C ARG A 257 -5.72 28.69 10.34
N ARG A 258 -5.52 29.62 11.27
CA ARG A 258 -6.30 30.84 11.32
C ARG A 258 -6.36 31.57 9.98
N HIS A 259 -5.21 31.74 9.33
CA HIS A 259 -5.10 32.47 8.08
C HIS A 259 -5.73 31.77 6.86
N ASP A 260 -6.00 30.46 6.95
CA ASP A 260 -6.66 29.68 5.89
C ASP A 260 -8.14 30.04 5.68
N ARG A 261 -8.73 30.83 6.58
CA ARG A 261 -10.11 31.34 6.49
C ARG A 261 -10.19 32.77 5.99
N GLY A 262 -9.07 33.34 5.57
CA GLY A 262 -8.92 34.74 5.16
C GLY A 262 -9.00 35.70 6.34
N GLU A 263 -8.28 36.80 6.24
CA GLU A 263 -8.40 37.87 7.22
C GLU A 263 -9.74 38.59 7.04
N PRO A 264 -10.41 38.96 8.12
CA PRO A 264 -11.55 39.89 8.05
C PRO A 264 -11.15 41.17 7.34
N GLY A 265 -12.04 41.70 6.53
CA GLY A 265 -11.80 42.92 5.81
C GLY A 265 -11.67 44.16 6.71
N PHE A 266 -11.85 45.36 6.11
CA PHE A 266 -11.77 46.65 6.83
C PHE A 266 -12.75 46.76 8.01
N ASP A 267 -13.92 46.16 7.88
CA ASP A 267 -14.94 46.14 8.93
C ASP A 267 -15.01 44.74 9.56
N ARG A 268 -14.23 44.54 10.61
CA ARG A 268 -14.22 43.28 11.37
C ARG A 268 -15.49 43.05 12.22
N ALA A 269 -16.36 44.01 12.33
CA ALA A 269 -17.65 43.86 13.01
C ALA A 269 -18.67 43.07 12.17
N ARG A 270 -18.49 43.04 10.83
CA ARG A 270 -19.39 42.35 9.92
C ARG A 270 -19.20 40.83 9.97
N ILE A 271 -20.30 40.11 9.88
CA ILE A 271 -20.32 38.68 9.64
C ILE A 271 -19.74 38.36 8.28
N GLY A 272 -18.99 37.31 8.12
CA GLY A 272 -18.41 36.92 6.85
C GLY A 272 -18.54 35.42 6.59
N THR A 273 -18.76 35.09 5.33
CA THR A 273 -18.71 33.72 4.81
C THR A 273 -17.47 33.56 3.94
N TRP A 274 -16.81 32.44 4.08
CA TRP A 274 -15.59 32.13 3.33
C TRP A 274 -15.70 30.77 2.65
N VAL A 275 -15.00 30.63 1.53
CA VAL A 275 -14.79 29.37 0.83
C VAL A 275 -13.29 29.23 0.51
N ARG A 276 -12.76 28.03 0.65
CA ARG A 276 -11.37 27.69 0.36
C ARG A 276 -11.30 26.40 -0.46
N ALA A 277 -10.50 26.41 -1.51
CA ALA A 277 -10.08 25.23 -2.23
C ALA A 277 -8.58 25.02 -2.01
N GLY A 278 -8.19 23.78 -1.70
CA GLY A 278 -6.81 23.39 -1.45
C GLY A 278 -6.41 22.16 -2.24
N ARG A 279 -5.13 22.09 -2.59
CA ARG A 279 -4.52 20.89 -3.16
C ARG A 279 -3.17 20.67 -2.53
N ASP A 280 -2.93 19.42 -2.10
CA ASP A 280 -1.67 18.94 -1.55
C ASP A 280 -1.16 17.73 -2.33
N GLN A 281 0.15 17.62 -2.48
CA GLN A 281 0.82 16.46 -3.02
C GLN A 281 1.86 15.97 -2.01
N LEU A 282 1.61 14.80 -1.46
CA LEU A 282 2.44 14.15 -0.46
C LEU A 282 3.22 13.00 -1.11
N GLN A 283 4.50 12.87 -0.77
CA GLN A 283 5.35 11.73 -1.09
C GLN A 283 5.95 11.17 0.20
N ALA A 284 5.81 9.87 0.38
CA ALA A 284 6.36 9.14 1.51
C ALA A 284 6.83 7.76 1.06
N ASN A 285 7.83 7.21 1.76
CA ASN A 285 8.26 5.83 1.59
C ASN A 285 7.85 5.04 2.83
N VAL A 286 7.24 3.88 2.62
CA VAL A 286 6.82 2.97 3.69
C VAL A 286 7.80 1.82 3.78
N ALA A 287 8.38 1.64 4.95
CA ALA A 287 9.33 0.57 5.29
C ALA A 287 10.55 0.44 4.34
N GLY A 288 10.91 1.50 3.62
CA GLY A 288 11.99 1.48 2.64
C GLY A 288 11.68 0.74 1.32
N GLN A 289 10.47 0.19 1.18
CA GLN A 289 10.11 -0.69 0.05
C GLN A 289 8.92 -0.22 -0.77
N VAL A 290 8.07 0.66 -0.24
CA VAL A 290 6.86 1.11 -0.94
C VAL A 290 6.88 2.62 -1.10
N ASP A 291 7.00 3.08 -2.32
CA ASP A 291 6.91 4.50 -2.66
C ASP A 291 5.45 4.90 -2.86
N ALA A 292 4.95 5.78 -1.99
CA ALA A 292 3.58 6.28 -2.04
C ALA A 292 3.54 7.76 -2.44
N ARG A 293 2.68 8.09 -3.41
CA ARG A 293 2.38 9.45 -3.83
C ARG A 293 0.88 9.71 -3.71
N THR A 294 0.53 10.67 -2.86
CA THR A 294 -0.86 11.03 -2.55
C THR A 294 -1.17 12.44 -3.01
N HIS A 295 -2.29 12.62 -3.69
CA HIS A 295 -2.88 13.92 -4.03
C HIS A 295 -4.13 14.11 -3.21
N ILE A 296 -4.22 15.22 -2.47
CA ILE A 296 -5.39 15.57 -1.65
C ILE A 296 -5.99 16.85 -2.21
N ASN A 297 -7.27 16.82 -2.56
CA ASN A 297 -8.04 17.99 -2.99
C ASN A 297 -9.13 18.25 -1.95
N THR A 298 -9.30 19.51 -1.54
CA THR A 298 -10.26 19.90 -0.52
C THR A 298 -11.05 21.12 -0.94
N LEU A 299 -12.32 21.14 -0.53
CA LEU A 299 -13.17 22.31 -0.58
C LEU A 299 -13.79 22.49 0.80
N GLN A 300 -13.59 23.66 1.39
CA GLN A 300 -14.17 23.99 2.71
C GLN A 300 -14.89 25.32 2.59
N LEU A 301 -15.97 25.44 3.33
CA LEU A 301 -16.74 26.67 3.47
C LEU A 301 -17.11 26.89 4.93
N GLY A 302 -17.22 28.12 5.34
CA GLY A 302 -17.66 28.46 6.67
C GLY A 302 -18.23 29.88 6.75
N SER A 303 -18.98 30.12 7.82
CA SER A 303 -19.59 31.41 8.07
C SER A 303 -19.47 31.77 9.54
N ASP A 304 -19.16 33.02 9.79
CA ASP A 304 -19.30 33.58 11.13
C ASP A 304 -20.78 33.58 11.51
N VAL A 305 -21.08 33.10 12.69
CA VAL A 305 -22.44 33.08 13.24
C VAL A 305 -22.67 34.26 14.19
N TRP A 306 -21.64 34.63 14.92
CA TRP A 306 -21.68 35.71 15.86
C TRP A 306 -20.32 36.40 16.01
N ARG A 307 -20.36 37.73 16.21
CA ARG A 307 -19.19 38.56 16.51
C ARG A 307 -19.47 39.45 17.71
N TRP A 308 -18.47 39.72 18.52
CA TRP A 308 -18.56 40.53 19.72
C TRP A 308 -17.32 41.42 19.92
N GLY A 309 -17.43 42.40 20.82
CA GLY A 309 -16.31 43.28 21.18
C GLY A 309 -15.83 44.15 20.03
N ASP A 310 -16.76 44.72 19.25
CA ASP A 310 -16.47 45.53 18.07
C ASP A 310 -15.58 44.80 17.03
N GLY A 311 -15.87 43.50 16.85
CA GLY A 311 -15.17 42.66 15.88
C GLY A 311 -13.92 42.00 16.41
N ARG A 312 -13.60 42.10 17.70
CA ARG A 312 -12.46 41.39 18.30
C ARG A 312 -12.70 39.89 18.39
N GLY A 313 -13.91 39.48 18.74
CA GLY A 313 -14.27 38.06 18.84
C GLY A 313 -15.16 37.60 17.69
N GLN A 314 -15.03 36.34 17.34
CA GLN A 314 -15.89 35.69 16.36
C GLN A 314 -16.08 34.21 16.72
N VAL A 315 -17.26 33.68 16.42
CA VAL A 315 -17.56 32.25 16.40
C VAL A 315 -18.26 31.93 15.09
N GLY A 316 -17.96 30.77 14.51
CA GLY A 316 -18.54 30.36 13.26
C GLY A 316 -18.60 28.86 13.10
N VAL A 317 -19.27 28.45 12.04
CA VAL A 317 -19.42 27.06 11.61
C VAL A 317 -18.69 26.82 10.31
N MET A 318 -18.28 25.57 10.06
CA MET A 318 -17.60 25.19 8.84
C MET A 318 -17.98 23.79 8.38
N LEU A 319 -17.98 23.60 7.08
CA LEU A 319 -18.20 22.33 6.39
C LEU A 319 -17.07 22.09 5.40
N GLY A 320 -16.79 20.83 5.12
CA GLY A 320 -15.76 20.48 4.15
C GLY A 320 -16.12 19.22 3.38
N THR A 321 -15.59 19.14 2.17
CA THR A 321 -15.52 17.91 1.37
C THR A 321 -14.14 17.80 0.75
N GLY A 322 -13.69 16.57 0.54
CA GLY A 322 -12.38 16.35 -0.07
C GLY A 322 -12.24 14.95 -0.63
N GLU A 323 -11.26 14.80 -1.49
CA GLU A 323 -10.86 13.52 -2.05
C GLU A 323 -9.33 13.41 -2.06
N ALA A 324 -8.84 12.26 -1.66
CA ALA A 324 -7.43 11.90 -1.81
C ALA A 324 -7.30 10.69 -2.72
N THR A 325 -6.26 10.68 -3.54
CA THR A 325 -5.87 9.54 -4.37
C THR A 325 -4.39 9.25 -4.17
N THR A 326 -4.09 7.99 -3.89
CA THR A 326 -2.73 7.50 -3.69
C THR A 326 -2.37 6.51 -4.79
N GLN A 327 -1.15 6.60 -5.28
CA GLN A 327 -0.48 5.55 -6.04
C GLN A 327 0.72 5.10 -5.22
N ALA A 328 0.79 3.81 -4.94
CA ALA A 328 1.92 3.22 -4.25
C ALA A 328 2.48 2.05 -5.07
N VAL A 329 3.79 1.92 -5.09
CA VAL A 329 4.50 0.90 -5.87
C VAL A 329 5.57 0.27 -4.99
N SER A 330 5.63 -1.06 -4.96
CA SER A 330 6.73 -1.77 -4.33
C SER A 330 7.98 -1.64 -5.20
N THR A 331 9.07 -1.17 -4.61
CA THR A 331 10.38 -1.04 -5.29
C THR A 331 11.03 -2.39 -5.55
N LEU A 332 10.58 -3.45 -4.87
CA LEU A 332 11.11 -4.82 -5.02
C LEU A 332 10.30 -5.62 -6.03
N SER A 333 8.99 -5.70 -5.87
CA SER A 333 8.16 -6.52 -6.75
C SER A 333 7.69 -5.81 -8.01
N GLY A 334 7.72 -4.46 -8.01
CA GLY A 334 7.15 -3.65 -9.09
C GLY A 334 5.61 -3.59 -9.09
N TYR A 335 4.93 -4.37 -8.24
CA TYR A 335 3.47 -4.31 -8.16
C TYR A 335 2.98 -2.97 -7.66
N GLY A 336 1.88 -2.52 -8.25
CA GLY A 336 1.24 -1.25 -7.94
C GLY A 336 -0.05 -1.42 -7.15
N THR A 337 -0.40 -0.37 -6.39
CA THR A 337 -1.70 -0.27 -5.72
C THR A 337 -2.21 1.16 -5.76
N ARG A 338 -3.52 1.31 -5.68
CA ARG A 338 -4.19 2.60 -5.61
C ARG A 338 -5.01 2.69 -4.34
N GLY A 339 -4.81 3.77 -3.57
CA GLY A 339 -5.67 4.18 -2.48
C GLY A 339 -6.60 5.31 -2.89
N LYS A 340 -7.78 5.38 -2.29
CA LYS A 340 -8.73 6.47 -2.46
C LYS A 340 -9.46 6.76 -1.16
N VAL A 341 -9.63 8.06 -0.85
CA VAL A 341 -10.34 8.53 0.32
C VAL A 341 -11.29 9.64 -0.10
N LYS A 342 -12.56 9.53 0.24
CA LYS A 342 -13.54 10.61 0.09
C LYS A 342 -14.02 11.04 1.46
N GLY A 343 -13.85 12.32 1.77
CA GLY A 343 -14.15 12.87 3.09
C GLY A 343 -15.24 13.92 3.08
N LYS A 344 -15.98 13.98 4.20
CA LYS A 344 -16.90 15.07 4.54
C LYS A 344 -16.68 15.47 5.99
N SER A 345 -16.66 16.78 6.26
CA SER A 345 -16.43 17.30 7.61
C SER A 345 -17.42 18.37 8.02
N ALA A 346 -17.61 18.50 9.32
CA ALA A 346 -18.33 19.60 9.94
C ALA A 346 -17.59 20.04 11.21
N GLY A 347 -17.60 21.34 11.49
CA GLY A 347 -16.90 21.88 12.65
C GLY A 347 -17.36 23.29 13.03
N VAL A 348 -16.78 23.74 14.14
CA VAL A 348 -16.97 25.08 14.68
C VAL A 348 -15.61 25.73 14.89
N TYR A 349 -15.55 27.05 14.81
CA TYR A 349 -14.34 27.80 15.11
C TYR A 349 -14.63 29.01 15.99
N LEU A 350 -13.62 29.39 16.76
CA LEU A 350 -13.60 30.56 17.63
C LEU A 350 -12.31 31.34 17.33
N GLY A 351 -12.40 32.65 17.20
CA GLY A 351 -11.25 33.50 17.03
C GLY A 351 -11.39 34.78 17.87
N TRP A 352 -10.26 35.26 18.37
CA TRP A 352 -10.16 36.51 19.08
C TRP A 352 -8.89 37.27 18.71
N VAL A 353 -8.99 38.58 18.59
CA VAL A 353 -7.86 39.49 18.34
C VAL A 353 -7.85 40.60 19.41
N GLN A 354 -6.66 41.03 19.78
CA GLN A 354 -6.45 42.09 20.78
C GLN A 354 -7.03 43.42 20.30
N ASP A 355 -6.83 43.74 19.02
CA ASP A 355 -7.29 44.97 18.38
C ASP A 355 -7.98 44.63 17.04
N ALA A 356 -9.25 45.02 16.90
CA ALA A 356 -10.01 44.84 15.69
C ALA A 356 -9.66 45.86 14.59
N GLN A 357 -9.02 46.95 14.93
CA GLN A 357 -8.68 48.05 13.99
C GLN A 357 -7.25 47.94 13.45
N SER A 358 -6.42 47.09 14.07
CA SER A 358 -5.01 46.90 13.75
C SER A 358 -4.71 45.45 13.30
N SER A 359 -3.69 45.30 12.48
CA SER A 359 -3.09 44.01 12.20
C SER A 359 -2.01 43.64 13.22
N ALA A 360 -1.61 44.57 14.11
CA ALA A 360 -0.73 44.32 15.24
C ALA A 360 -1.46 43.70 16.42
N GLY A 361 -0.71 43.08 17.32
CA GLY A 361 -1.23 42.54 18.58
C GLY A 361 -1.45 41.04 18.59
N LEU A 362 -2.01 40.58 19.71
CA LEU A 362 -2.26 39.16 19.97
C LEU A 362 -3.50 38.68 19.24
N TYR A 363 -3.42 37.47 18.68
CA TYR A 363 -4.61 36.69 18.31
C TYR A 363 -4.58 35.33 18.98
N VAL A 364 -5.76 34.79 19.22
CA VAL A 364 -6.02 33.41 19.64
C VAL A 364 -7.11 32.85 18.76
N ASP A 365 -6.92 31.63 18.31
CA ASP A 365 -7.83 30.93 17.40
C ASP A 365 -7.95 29.46 17.79
N GLY A 366 -9.11 28.91 17.65
CA GLY A 366 -9.34 27.49 17.90
C GLY A 366 -10.49 26.96 17.07
N TRP A 367 -10.48 25.63 16.86
CA TRP A 367 -11.55 24.96 16.17
C TRP A 367 -11.70 23.52 16.65
N LEU A 368 -12.94 23.00 16.51
CA LEU A 368 -13.31 21.61 16.71
C LEU A 368 -13.95 21.10 15.43
N GLN A 369 -13.61 19.89 15.00
CA GLN A 369 -14.11 19.32 13.76
C GLN A 369 -14.25 17.80 13.87
N ALA A 370 -15.29 17.27 13.23
CA ALA A 370 -15.47 15.85 12.99
C ALA A 370 -15.57 15.60 11.48
N ALA A 371 -15.03 14.46 11.05
CA ALA A 371 -15.12 14.05 9.65
C ALA A 371 -15.37 12.55 9.52
N ARG A 372 -15.96 12.16 8.38
CA ARG A 372 -16.16 10.77 7.97
C ARG A 372 -15.59 10.57 6.58
N PHE A 373 -15.07 9.37 6.34
CA PHE A 373 -14.37 9.03 5.11
C PHE A 373 -14.81 7.66 4.61
N ASP A 374 -15.05 7.59 3.30
CA ASP A 374 -15.18 6.35 2.54
C ASP A 374 -13.80 6.05 1.92
N ASN A 375 -13.22 4.90 2.23
CA ASN A 375 -11.87 4.51 1.82
C ASN A 375 -11.92 3.33 0.87
N GLU A 376 -10.97 3.29 -0.06
CA GLU A 376 -10.82 2.23 -1.05
C GLU A 376 -9.33 1.91 -1.21
N VAL A 377 -9.00 0.61 -1.34
CA VAL A 377 -7.68 0.12 -1.73
C VAL A 377 -7.84 -0.89 -2.86
N GLN A 378 -7.10 -0.71 -3.93
CA GLN A 378 -7.13 -1.57 -5.12
C GLN A 378 -5.70 -1.92 -5.52
N GLY A 379 -5.28 -3.15 -5.22
CA GLY A 379 -4.00 -3.69 -5.68
C GLY A 379 -4.09 -4.27 -7.09
N GLU A 380 -2.93 -4.39 -7.73
CA GLU A 380 -2.80 -5.01 -9.03
C GLU A 380 -3.09 -6.52 -8.92
N GLY A 381 -3.99 -7.01 -9.77
CA GLY A 381 -4.37 -8.43 -9.82
C GLY A 381 -5.16 -8.96 -8.63
N ILE A 382 -5.62 -8.10 -7.71
CA ILE A 382 -6.43 -8.49 -6.54
C ILE A 382 -7.75 -7.72 -6.48
N ALA A 383 -8.68 -8.20 -5.66
CA ALA A 383 -9.97 -7.57 -5.46
C ALA A 383 -9.85 -6.17 -4.85
N ARG A 384 -10.86 -5.35 -5.08
CA ARG A 384 -11.00 -4.04 -4.44
C ARG A 384 -11.52 -4.22 -3.02
N GLU A 385 -10.89 -3.51 -2.08
CA GLU A 385 -11.29 -3.46 -0.69
C GLU A 385 -11.83 -2.09 -0.34
N THR A 386 -12.88 -2.03 0.51
CA THR A 386 -13.51 -0.78 0.95
C THR A 386 -13.75 -0.83 2.45
N TYR A 387 -13.58 0.32 3.12
CA TYR A 387 -13.82 0.47 4.54
C TYR A 387 -14.11 1.93 4.88
N ASP A 388 -14.75 2.17 6.04
CA ASP A 388 -15.05 3.51 6.51
C ASP A 388 -14.05 3.94 7.59
N SER A 389 -13.86 5.26 7.73
CA SER A 389 -13.09 5.83 8.83
C SER A 389 -13.64 7.19 9.25
N ARG A 390 -13.22 7.64 10.43
CA ARG A 390 -13.64 8.91 11.00
C ARG A 390 -12.49 9.60 11.71
N THR A 391 -12.55 10.93 11.76
CA THR A 391 -11.64 11.72 12.58
C THR A 391 -12.40 12.67 13.48
N ARG A 392 -11.82 12.94 14.66
CA ARG A 392 -12.19 14.04 15.55
C ARG A 392 -10.94 14.86 15.77
N SER A 393 -11.03 16.17 15.55
CA SER A 393 -9.86 17.03 15.63
C SER A 393 -10.17 18.29 16.40
N ALA A 394 -9.17 18.78 17.12
CA ALA A 394 -9.20 20.05 17.84
C ALA A 394 -7.91 20.81 17.59
N SER A 395 -7.98 22.13 17.50
CA SER A 395 -6.80 22.98 17.35
C SER A 395 -6.88 24.24 18.21
N LEU A 396 -5.73 24.66 18.70
CA LEU A 396 -5.52 25.94 19.34
C LEU A 396 -4.29 26.60 18.71
N GLU A 397 -4.45 27.85 18.28
CA GLU A 397 -3.39 28.65 17.66
C GLU A 397 -3.33 30.02 18.32
N ALA A 398 -2.12 30.53 18.50
CA ALA A 398 -1.89 31.89 18.96
C ALA A 398 -0.69 32.50 18.23
N GLY A 399 -0.69 33.82 18.11
CA GLY A 399 0.43 34.56 17.56
C GLY A 399 0.32 36.04 17.90
N TYR A 400 1.46 36.73 17.80
CA TYR A 400 1.55 38.15 18.08
C TYR A 400 2.24 38.87 16.94
N ALA A 401 1.61 39.89 16.37
CA ALA A 401 2.15 40.67 15.28
C ALA A 401 2.73 42.01 15.79
N TRP A 402 4.01 42.24 15.54
CA TRP A 402 4.68 43.50 15.77
C TRP A 402 4.83 44.27 14.46
N ALA A 403 4.46 45.55 14.44
CA ALA A 403 4.85 46.46 13.36
C ALA A 403 6.35 46.78 13.50
N ILE A 404 7.19 46.24 12.60
CA ILE A 404 8.64 46.42 12.62
C ILE A 404 9.12 47.60 11.77
N ARG A 405 8.30 47.99 10.77
CA ARG A 405 8.57 49.16 9.93
C ARG A 405 7.24 49.71 9.42
N SER A 406 7.05 51.03 9.56
CA SER A 406 5.89 51.72 9.04
C SER A 406 6.33 52.91 8.17
N SER A 407 5.62 53.10 7.06
CA SER A 407 5.74 54.25 6.17
C SER A 407 4.35 54.76 5.84
N GLU A 408 4.22 55.88 5.12
CA GLU A 408 2.93 56.40 4.67
C GLU A 408 2.18 55.41 3.75
N ALA A 409 2.90 54.60 2.98
CA ALA A 409 2.32 53.68 2.00
C ALA A 409 2.12 52.23 2.52
N SER A 410 2.91 51.81 3.53
CA SER A 410 2.89 50.43 3.95
C SER A 410 3.43 50.21 5.35
N THR A 411 2.97 49.15 5.99
CA THR A 411 3.50 48.65 7.26
C THR A 411 3.95 47.21 7.11
N LEU A 412 5.15 46.90 7.61
CA LEU A 412 5.71 45.56 7.66
C LEU A 412 5.58 44.97 9.09
N TYR A 413 5.09 43.76 9.18
CA TYR A 413 4.85 43.06 10.43
C TYR A 413 5.67 41.77 10.54
N LEU A 414 6.15 41.48 11.73
CA LEU A 414 6.74 40.20 12.12
C LEU A 414 5.80 39.51 13.11
N GLN A 415 5.40 38.27 12.83
CA GLN A 415 4.40 37.55 13.59
C GLN A 415 4.88 36.13 13.93
N PRO A 416 5.51 35.89 15.10
CA PRO A 416 5.62 34.54 15.62
C PRO A 416 4.25 33.97 15.92
N GLN A 417 4.14 32.64 15.69
CA GLN A 417 2.89 31.90 15.81
C GLN A 417 3.16 30.49 16.31
N ALA A 418 2.23 29.97 17.10
CA ALA A 418 2.26 28.59 17.59
C ALA A 418 0.87 27.98 17.44
N GLN A 419 0.82 26.72 17.04
CA GLN A 419 -0.42 25.95 16.92
C GLN A 419 -0.22 24.55 17.47
N LEU A 420 -1.20 24.08 18.23
CA LEU A 420 -1.35 22.70 18.65
C LEU A 420 -2.61 22.14 17.97
N THR A 421 -2.48 20.98 17.36
CA THR A 421 -3.60 20.26 16.74
C THR A 421 -3.59 18.82 17.21
N TRP A 422 -4.68 18.40 17.80
CA TRP A 422 -4.92 17.00 18.15
C TRP A 422 -5.91 16.39 17.18
N THR A 423 -5.65 15.17 16.73
CA THR A 423 -6.54 14.41 15.88
C THR A 423 -6.61 12.98 16.39
N ASP A 424 -7.82 12.49 16.55
CA ASP A 424 -8.14 11.09 16.79
C ASP A 424 -8.67 10.50 15.49
N TYR A 425 -8.06 9.41 15.03
CA TYR A 425 -8.48 8.67 13.86
C TYR A 425 -8.95 7.29 14.28
N ASP A 426 -10.06 6.85 13.70
CA ASP A 426 -10.68 5.57 13.97
C ASP A 426 -11.17 5.00 12.63
N GLY A 427 -10.58 3.87 12.22
CA GLY A 427 -10.90 3.15 11.00
C GLY A 427 -11.57 1.82 11.28
N ASP A 428 -12.51 1.44 10.43
CA ASP A 428 -13.19 0.14 10.55
C ASP A 428 -12.22 -0.98 10.18
N SER A 429 -12.26 -2.07 10.94
CA SER A 429 -11.56 -3.31 10.60
C SER A 429 -12.23 -4.00 9.42
N LEU A 430 -11.46 -4.63 8.56
CA LEU A 430 -11.96 -5.43 7.44
C LEU A 430 -11.18 -6.75 7.30
N ILE A 431 -11.80 -7.69 6.63
CA ILE A 431 -11.12 -8.91 6.14
C ILE A 431 -11.09 -8.79 4.62
N GLU A 432 -9.88 -8.70 4.07
CA GLU A 432 -9.68 -8.66 2.62
C GLU A 432 -10.14 -9.97 1.96
N ASN A 433 -10.43 -9.92 0.65
CA ASN A 433 -10.82 -11.10 -0.10
C ASN A 433 -9.78 -12.23 -0.09
N ASN A 434 -8.52 -11.92 0.19
CA ASN A 434 -7.43 -12.89 0.35
C ASN A 434 -7.35 -13.48 1.76
N GLY A 435 -8.26 -13.10 2.68
CA GLY A 435 -8.33 -13.57 4.06
C GLY A 435 -7.48 -12.78 5.06
N THR A 436 -6.75 -11.73 4.64
CA THR A 436 -5.98 -10.88 5.55
C THR A 436 -6.91 -9.98 6.36
N THR A 437 -6.81 -10.01 7.68
CA THR A 437 -7.48 -9.04 8.55
C THR A 437 -6.67 -7.76 8.59
N VAL A 438 -7.30 -6.63 8.26
CA VAL A 438 -6.70 -5.30 8.37
C VAL A 438 -7.39 -4.56 9.50
N GLU A 439 -6.62 -4.11 10.48
CA GLU A 439 -7.12 -3.38 11.63
C GLU A 439 -6.36 -2.08 11.80
N ASP A 440 -7.07 -1.05 12.24
CA ASP A 440 -6.44 0.22 12.63
C ASP A 440 -5.58 0.00 13.88
N GLY A 441 -4.31 0.32 13.78
CA GLY A 441 -3.39 0.24 14.91
C GLY A 441 -3.34 1.53 15.69
N ARG A 442 -3.00 2.62 15.04
CA ARG A 442 -2.91 3.98 15.60
C ARG A 442 -2.90 5.00 14.47
N GLY A 443 -3.62 6.09 14.66
CA GLY A 443 -3.63 7.19 13.70
C GLY A 443 -3.89 8.54 14.37
N GLY A 444 -3.30 9.61 13.84
CA GLY A 444 -3.45 10.96 14.37
C GLY A 444 -2.46 11.28 15.48
N GLY A 445 -2.95 11.85 16.60
CA GLY A 445 -2.13 12.31 17.73
C GLY A 445 -1.96 13.83 17.80
N LEU A 446 -1.05 14.28 18.65
CA LEU A 446 -0.76 15.70 18.86
C LEU A 446 0.30 16.18 17.87
N ASN A 447 0.01 17.27 17.18
CA ASN A 447 0.92 17.97 16.29
C ASN A 447 1.12 19.41 16.78
N SER A 448 2.34 19.88 16.77
CA SER A 448 2.70 21.27 17.05
C SER A 448 3.30 21.93 15.82
N ARG A 449 3.03 23.21 15.65
CA ARG A 449 3.65 24.08 14.66
C ARG A 449 4.14 25.33 15.37
N LEU A 450 5.42 25.63 15.21
CA LEU A 450 6.03 26.89 15.60
C LEU A 450 6.50 27.59 14.33
N GLY A 451 6.18 28.85 14.18
CA GLY A 451 6.52 29.56 12.97
C GLY A 451 6.67 31.07 13.14
N VAL A 452 7.20 31.67 12.11
CA VAL A 452 7.29 33.12 11.97
C VAL A 452 6.72 33.50 10.62
N ARG A 453 5.81 34.46 10.62
CA ARG A 453 5.23 35.06 9.42
C ARG A 453 5.68 36.51 9.31
N LEU A 454 6.28 36.85 8.18
CA LEU A 454 6.58 38.21 7.78
C LEU A 454 5.52 38.63 6.76
N PHE A 455 4.80 39.73 7.02
CA PHE A 455 3.77 40.21 6.09
C PHE A 455 3.79 41.71 5.96
N GLY A 456 3.60 42.19 4.73
CA GLY A 456 3.41 43.58 4.42
C GLY A 456 1.93 43.93 4.36
N GLN A 457 1.56 45.12 4.75
CA GLN A 457 0.22 45.67 4.53
C GLN A 457 0.33 47.02 3.85
N GLY A 458 -0.23 47.13 2.66
CA GLY A 458 -0.20 48.34 1.86
C GLY A 458 -1.49 48.49 1.07
N THR A 459 -1.56 49.54 0.28
CA THR A 459 -2.69 49.82 -0.60
C THR A 459 -2.21 49.88 -2.06
N LEU A 460 -2.88 49.13 -2.93
CA LEU A 460 -2.65 49.14 -4.37
C LEU A 460 -3.97 49.46 -5.08
N GLN A 461 -4.02 50.59 -5.80
CA GLN A 461 -5.23 51.08 -6.49
C GLN A 461 -6.49 51.12 -5.59
N GLY A 462 -6.32 51.56 -4.33
CA GLY A 462 -7.41 51.66 -3.36
C GLY A 462 -7.80 50.36 -2.68
N ASN A 463 -7.22 49.25 -3.07
CA ASN A 463 -7.42 47.92 -2.44
C ASN A 463 -6.29 47.60 -1.48
N ARG A 464 -6.60 47.00 -0.31
CA ARG A 464 -5.59 46.55 0.62
C ARG A 464 -4.94 45.27 0.11
N VAL A 465 -3.62 45.25 0.08
CA VAL A 465 -2.82 44.06 -0.31
C VAL A 465 -1.92 43.65 0.86
N GLN A 466 -1.86 42.36 1.12
CA GLN A 466 -1.08 41.79 2.21
C GLN A 466 -0.27 40.58 1.74
N PRO A 467 0.88 40.80 1.06
CA PRO A 467 1.81 39.72 0.76
C PRO A 467 2.46 39.17 2.03
N PHE A 468 2.79 37.89 2.05
CA PHE A 468 3.45 37.26 3.20
C PHE A 468 4.42 36.17 2.79
N LEU A 469 5.39 35.95 3.68
CA LEU A 469 6.28 34.80 3.70
C LEU A 469 6.26 34.21 5.12
N ALA A 470 6.17 32.89 5.25
CA ALA A 470 6.24 32.23 6.55
C ALA A 470 7.20 31.05 6.50
N ALA A 471 7.89 30.84 7.62
CA ALA A 471 8.68 29.66 7.88
C ALA A 471 8.13 28.97 9.13
N ASN A 472 7.94 27.66 9.07
CA ASN A 472 7.35 26.88 10.12
C ASN A 472 8.19 25.63 10.41
N TRP A 473 8.30 25.28 11.68
CA TRP A 473 8.74 23.99 12.16
C TRP A 473 7.52 23.25 12.68
N LEU A 474 7.27 22.07 12.12
CA LEU A 474 6.17 21.20 12.50
C LEU A 474 6.78 20.00 13.23
N ARG A 475 6.26 19.70 14.40
CA ARG A 475 6.62 18.53 15.17
C ARG A 475 5.36 17.75 15.54
N GLY A 476 5.37 16.46 15.27
CA GLY A 476 4.27 15.57 15.60
C GLY A 476 4.78 14.18 15.86
N GLN A 477 4.20 13.50 16.82
CA GLN A 477 4.28 12.05 16.93
C GLN A 477 3.17 11.49 16.07
N ARG A 478 3.51 11.08 14.86
CA ARG A 478 2.59 10.35 13.99
C ARG A 478 3.20 9.00 13.69
N ASP A 479 2.93 8.05 14.53
CA ASP A 479 3.05 6.65 14.18
C ASP A 479 1.71 6.25 13.55
N GLU A 480 1.58 6.51 12.26
CA GLU A 480 0.52 5.92 11.48
C GLU A 480 0.86 4.44 11.39
N ALA A 481 0.06 3.61 12.04
CA ALA A 481 0.28 2.17 12.08
C ALA A 481 -1.03 1.45 11.80
N MET A 482 -0.95 0.37 11.04
CA MET A 482 -2.05 -0.57 10.84
C MET A 482 -1.56 -1.99 11.06
N ARG A 483 -2.47 -2.86 11.48
CA ARG A 483 -2.17 -4.28 11.67
C ARG A 483 -2.72 -5.08 10.50
N PHE A 484 -1.87 -5.98 10.02
CA PHE A 484 -2.22 -6.96 8.99
C PHE A 484 -2.09 -8.34 9.64
N ASN A 485 -3.23 -8.95 10.00
CA ASN A 485 -3.30 -10.09 10.90
C ASN A 485 -2.65 -9.76 12.26
N SER A 486 -1.60 -10.48 12.66
CA SER A 486 -0.89 -10.26 13.93
C SER A 486 0.24 -9.22 13.86
N GLU A 487 0.61 -8.74 12.68
CA GLU A 487 1.78 -7.90 12.48
C GLU A 487 1.41 -6.44 12.21
N SER A 488 2.17 -5.53 12.80
CA SER A 488 1.99 -4.08 12.62
C SER A 488 2.98 -3.53 11.61
N LEU A 489 2.49 -2.74 10.67
CA LEU A 489 3.31 -1.91 9.80
C LEU A 489 3.05 -0.45 10.12
N SER A 490 4.11 0.35 10.26
CA SER A 490 4.00 1.78 10.47
C SER A 490 4.66 2.56 9.34
N ALA A 491 4.00 3.64 8.92
CA ALA A 491 4.63 4.67 8.11
C ALA A 491 5.27 5.69 9.04
N LYS A 492 6.58 5.83 8.96
CA LYS A 492 7.30 6.86 9.72
C LYS A 492 7.11 8.22 9.04
N THR A 493 6.02 8.91 9.39
CA THR A 493 5.96 10.35 9.12
C THR A 493 7.02 11.03 9.98
N PRO A 494 7.94 11.85 9.40
CA PRO A 494 9.01 12.46 10.18
C PRO A 494 8.48 13.25 11.36
N GLU A 495 9.06 13.06 12.55
CA GLU A 495 8.71 13.85 13.72
C GLU A 495 8.90 15.34 13.46
N ASN A 496 9.99 15.70 12.78
CA ASN A 496 10.32 17.07 12.44
C ASN A 496 10.15 17.32 10.93
N ARG A 497 9.38 18.36 10.63
CA ARG A 497 9.16 18.83 9.26
C ARG A 497 9.34 20.34 9.23
N TYR A 498 9.93 20.83 8.16
CA TYR A 498 10.15 22.25 7.92
C TYR A 498 9.32 22.69 6.72
N GLU A 499 8.67 23.83 6.87
CA GLU A 499 7.79 24.37 5.84
C GLU A 499 8.15 25.82 5.53
N VAL A 500 8.13 26.15 4.25
CA VAL A 500 8.10 27.52 3.76
C VAL A 500 6.79 27.73 3.04
N GLN A 501 6.13 28.85 3.32
CA GLN A 501 4.86 29.26 2.73
C GLN A 501 4.96 30.70 2.23
N ALA A 502 4.49 30.97 1.02
CA ALA A 502 4.43 32.30 0.44
C ALA A 502 3.05 32.53 -0.21
N GLY A 503 2.51 33.72 -0.03
CA GLY A 503 1.20 34.05 -0.56
C GLY A 503 0.83 35.51 -0.40
N ALA A 504 -0.41 35.81 -0.73
CA ALA A 504 -0.97 37.14 -0.57
C ALA A 504 -2.47 37.09 -0.26
N GLN A 505 -2.93 38.12 0.41
CA GLN A 505 -4.35 38.43 0.54
C GLN A 505 -4.64 39.79 -0.10
N LEU A 506 -5.75 39.84 -0.81
CA LEU A 506 -6.28 41.03 -1.50
C LEU A 506 -7.64 41.35 -0.92
N GLN A 507 -7.86 42.61 -0.59
CA GLN A 507 -9.19 43.09 -0.27
C GLN A 507 -9.76 43.86 -1.46
N LEU A 508 -10.86 43.37 -1.98
CA LEU A 508 -11.56 43.89 -3.15
C LEU A 508 -12.78 44.70 -2.69
N GLY A 509 -12.58 46.02 -2.58
CA GLY A 509 -13.60 46.92 -2.01
C GLY A 509 -13.88 46.65 -0.53
N GLN A 510 -15.11 46.93 -0.08
CA GLN A 510 -15.49 46.84 1.34
C GLN A 510 -16.02 45.47 1.76
N ARG A 511 -16.42 44.62 0.83
CA ARG A 511 -17.15 43.35 1.13
C ARG A 511 -16.39 42.09 0.79
N TRP A 512 -15.45 42.14 -0.16
CA TRP A 512 -14.82 40.95 -0.66
C TRP A 512 -13.32 40.91 -0.31
N SER A 513 -12.82 39.75 0.01
CA SER A 513 -11.39 39.49 0.05
C SER A 513 -11.08 38.13 -0.59
N ALA A 514 -9.91 38.04 -1.20
CA ALA A 514 -9.37 36.82 -1.79
C ALA A 514 -7.99 36.59 -1.23
N TRP A 515 -7.61 35.31 -1.08
CA TRP A 515 -6.27 34.94 -0.67
C TRP A 515 -5.79 33.70 -1.43
N GLY A 516 -4.49 33.53 -1.45
CA GLY A 516 -3.88 32.32 -1.97
C GLY A 516 -2.44 32.21 -1.54
N ASP A 517 -1.97 30.96 -1.44
CA ASP A 517 -0.59 30.66 -1.09
C ASP A 517 -0.11 29.33 -1.66
N LEU A 518 1.21 29.21 -1.67
CA LEU A 518 1.96 28.01 -1.98
C LEU A 518 2.77 27.61 -0.76
N ARG A 519 2.88 26.32 -0.50
CA ARG A 519 3.67 25.77 0.60
C ARG A 519 4.51 24.59 0.15
N VAL A 520 5.70 24.48 0.72
CA VAL A 520 6.61 23.36 0.53
C VAL A 520 7.07 22.87 1.90
N GLN A 521 6.91 21.57 2.14
CA GLN A 521 7.40 20.91 3.35
C GLN A 521 8.47 19.88 3.00
N ARG A 522 9.43 19.73 3.90
CA ARG A 522 10.48 18.72 3.88
C ARG A 522 10.61 18.09 5.27
N GLY A 523 10.95 16.82 5.30
CA GLY A 523 11.24 16.06 6.52
C GLY A 523 12.20 14.93 6.22
N ASP A 524 12.56 14.17 7.25
CA ASP A 524 13.43 13.01 7.14
C ASP A 524 12.83 11.92 6.26
N SER A 525 13.62 10.90 5.93
CA SER A 525 13.18 9.72 5.16
C SER A 525 12.53 10.05 3.79
N GLY A 526 12.95 11.14 3.15
CA GLY A 526 12.45 11.52 1.83
C GLY A 526 11.06 12.15 1.82
N TYR A 527 10.48 12.47 2.98
CA TYR A 527 9.18 13.12 3.08
C TYR A 527 9.14 14.47 2.35
N ARG A 528 8.15 14.65 1.49
CA ARG A 528 7.89 15.88 0.74
C ARG A 528 6.40 16.14 0.67
N ASN A 529 6.02 17.40 0.94
CA ASN A 529 4.65 17.86 0.68
C ASN A 529 4.70 19.21 -0.04
N HIS A 530 3.93 19.34 -1.11
CA HIS A 530 3.71 20.57 -1.86
C HIS A 530 2.23 20.90 -1.82
N GLY A 531 1.89 22.09 -1.36
CA GLY A 531 0.50 22.52 -1.26
C GLY A 531 0.25 23.86 -1.92
N ALA A 532 -0.97 24.03 -2.38
CA ALA A 532 -1.50 25.30 -2.88
C ALA A 532 -2.93 25.45 -2.38
N GLN A 533 -3.32 26.69 -2.08
CA GLN A 533 -4.71 27.02 -1.79
C GLN A 533 -5.11 28.38 -2.31
N VAL A 534 -6.40 28.50 -2.54
CA VAL A 534 -7.06 29.79 -2.86
C VAL A 534 -8.36 29.88 -2.08
N GLY A 535 -8.76 31.10 -1.75
CA GLY A 535 -10.04 31.32 -1.08
C GLY A 535 -10.62 32.69 -1.32
N LEU A 536 -11.91 32.77 -1.02
CA LEU A 536 -12.71 34.00 -1.11
C LEU A 536 -13.51 34.16 0.18
N ARG A 537 -13.66 35.40 0.63
CA ARG A 537 -14.51 35.79 1.75
C ARG A 537 -15.41 36.95 1.37
N ALA A 538 -16.67 36.83 1.71
CA ALA A 538 -17.65 37.92 1.62
C ALA A 538 -18.05 38.36 3.03
N ALA A 539 -18.15 39.67 3.26
CA ALA A 539 -18.62 40.27 4.52
C ALA A 539 -19.88 41.10 4.27
N TRP A 540 -20.86 40.94 5.16
CA TRP A 540 -22.15 41.64 5.11
C TRP A 540 -22.63 42.15 6.48
#